data_dfb768ace01479d54ff050e58b122f92
#
_entry.id   dfb768ace01479d54ff050e58b122f92
#
_cell.length_a   1.000
_cell.length_b   1.000
_cell.length_c   1.000
_cell.angle_alpha   90.00
_cell.angle_beta   90.00
_cell.angle_gamma   90.00
#
_symmetry.space_group_name_H-M   'P 1'
#
loop_
_entity.id
_entity.type
_entity.pdbx_description
1 polymer ?
#
loop_
_entity_poly.entity_id
_entity_poly.type
_entity_poly.pdbx_seq_one_letter_code
_entity_poly.pdbx_strand_id
1 'polypeptide(L)'
;MPQDHPTDNPILNAARRELAKRAKATAPLCTANDAYNGPAHIVSINTSVHKGTRKSPVADGRDTVIEQFGLATDAHAGHWHRQVSFLAAESIQTAQARGLDVHEGDFGENFTTRGINLLSLPLGRQLKLGSDVLVEISQIGKVCHTRCAIYYLAGDCIFPHEGVFGVVLKGGEVNAGDEIQVVKLGDGTCSFTPAEALEEIEQTRQKGTL
;
A
#
# COMPACT_ATOMS: atom_id res chain seq x y z
N MET A 1 38.37 -0.30 19.85
CA MET A 1 38.30 -0.04 18.43
C MET A 1 36.83 0.21 18.09
N PRO A 2 36.42 1.39 17.60
CA PRO A 2 35.04 1.62 17.21
C PRO A 2 34.76 0.81 15.96
N GLN A 3 33.69 0.04 15.97
CA GLN A 3 33.20 -0.71 14.83
C GLN A 3 32.54 0.30 13.87
N ASP A 4 33.12 0.48 12.67
CA ASP A 4 32.51 1.23 11.59
C ASP A 4 31.18 0.59 11.21
N HIS A 5 30.09 1.30 11.49
CA HIS A 5 28.76 0.92 11.04
C HIS A 5 28.69 1.11 9.50
N PRO A 6 28.14 0.12 8.73
CA PRO A 6 28.07 0.19 7.26
C PRO A 6 27.27 1.39 6.70
N THR A 7 26.74 2.25 7.55
CA THR A 7 25.91 3.41 7.20
C THR A 7 26.71 4.68 6.86
N ASP A 8 28.02 4.72 7.08
CA ASP A 8 28.84 5.93 6.96
C ASP A 8 29.68 6.03 5.67
N ASN A 9 29.16 5.48 4.57
CA ASN A 9 29.80 5.67 3.27
C ASN A 9 29.44 7.07 2.70
N PRO A 10 30.39 8.02 2.54
CA PRO A 10 30.14 9.38 2.07
C PRO A 10 29.51 9.43 0.67
N ILE A 11 29.88 8.48 -0.20
CA ILE A 11 29.37 8.40 -1.59
C ILE A 11 27.91 7.97 -1.57
N LEU A 12 27.56 6.96 -0.75
CA LEU A 12 26.18 6.52 -0.56
C LEU A 12 25.31 7.62 0.05
N ASN A 13 25.86 8.38 1.00
CA ASN A 13 25.16 9.49 1.63
C ASN A 13 24.97 10.68 0.69
N ALA A 14 25.91 10.95 -0.21
CA ALA A 14 25.77 11.97 -1.24
C ALA A 14 24.73 11.57 -2.28
N ALA A 15 24.73 10.33 -2.75
CA ALA A 15 23.72 9.80 -3.67
C ALA A 15 22.32 9.82 -3.05
N ARG A 16 22.20 9.46 -1.76
CA ARG A 16 20.94 9.54 -0.98
C ARG A 16 20.41 10.97 -0.86
N ARG A 17 21.28 11.94 -0.60
CA ARG A 17 20.91 13.38 -0.54
C ARG A 17 20.44 13.90 -1.88
N GLU A 18 21.06 13.49 -2.97
CA GLU A 18 20.68 13.89 -4.31
C GLU A 18 19.35 13.25 -4.75
N LEU A 19 19.13 11.98 -4.44
CA LEU A 19 17.86 11.29 -4.64
C LEU A 19 16.74 11.91 -3.80
N ALA A 20 17.01 12.26 -2.55
CA ALA A 20 16.06 12.93 -1.67
C ALA A 20 15.71 14.35 -2.15
N LYS A 21 16.67 15.09 -2.74
CA LYS A 21 16.40 16.38 -3.38
C LYS A 21 15.54 16.23 -4.62
N ARG A 22 15.79 15.22 -5.45
CA ARG A 22 14.97 14.91 -6.62
C ARG A 22 13.56 14.46 -6.24
N ALA A 23 13.41 13.68 -5.17
CA ALA A 23 12.12 13.27 -4.64
C ALA A 23 11.29 14.46 -4.10
N LYS A 24 11.93 15.48 -3.50
CA LYS A 24 11.26 16.71 -3.03
C LYS A 24 10.92 17.70 -4.13
N ALA A 25 11.57 17.61 -5.29
CA ALA A 25 11.43 18.59 -6.39
C ALA A 25 10.33 18.22 -7.40
N THR A 26 9.63 17.12 -7.23
CA THR A 26 8.61 16.68 -8.16
C THR A 26 7.21 16.73 -7.54
N ALA A 27 6.31 17.29 -8.34
CA ALA A 27 4.87 17.48 -8.17
C ALA A 27 4.13 16.37 -7.39
N PRO A 28 2.87 16.65 -6.96
CA PRO A 28 2.10 15.75 -6.12
C PRO A 28 2.14 14.33 -6.67
N LEU A 29 2.47 13.41 -5.78
CA LEU A 29 2.41 11.98 -6.01
C LEU A 29 1.01 11.65 -6.49
N CYS A 30 0.95 11.04 -7.66
CA CYS A 30 -0.26 10.52 -8.27
C CYS A 30 -1.47 11.46 -8.23
N THR A 31 -1.50 12.45 -9.13
CA THR A 31 -2.78 12.86 -9.70
C THR A 31 -3.26 11.67 -10.53
N ALA A 32 -3.87 10.74 -9.83
CA ALA A 32 -4.30 9.48 -10.36
C ALA A 32 -5.14 9.67 -11.61
N ASN A 33 -4.94 8.83 -12.58
CA ASN A 33 -5.89 8.48 -13.62
C ASN A 33 -6.04 9.33 -14.85
N ASP A 34 -5.21 10.29 -15.15
CA ASP A 34 -5.37 11.04 -16.40
C ASP A 34 -5.13 10.19 -17.68
N ALA A 35 -4.63 8.96 -17.54
CA ALA A 35 -4.34 8.07 -18.67
C ALA A 35 -5.12 6.75 -18.71
N TYR A 36 -5.84 6.37 -17.64
CA TYR A 36 -6.59 5.11 -17.60
C TYR A 36 -8.10 5.37 -17.52
N ASN A 37 -8.82 5.05 -18.58
CA ASN A 37 -10.29 5.23 -18.71
C ASN A 37 -11.09 3.93 -18.53
N GLY A 38 -10.44 2.84 -18.10
CA GLY A 38 -11.09 1.56 -17.85
C GLY A 38 -11.73 1.45 -16.45
N PRO A 39 -12.49 0.38 -16.18
CA PRO A 39 -13.03 0.11 -14.85
C PRO A 39 -11.89 -0.15 -13.84
N ALA A 40 -12.10 0.26 -12.62
CA ALA A 40 -11.15 -0.05 -11.53
C ALA A 40 -11.06 -1.56 -11.34
N HIS A 41 -9.84 -2.10 -11.22
CA HIS A 41 -9.63 -3.54 -11.11
C HIS A 41 -8.37 -3.91 -10.30
N ILE A 42 -8.30 -5.17 -9.89
CA ILE A 42 -7.14 -5.78 -9.27
C ILE A 42 -6.13 -6.12 -10.37
N VAL A 43 -4.93 -5.54 -10.31
CA VAL A 43 -3.82 -5.86 -11.23
C VAL A 43 -3.10 -7.12 -10.75
N SER A 44 -2.84 -7.23 -9.45
CA SER A 44 -2.11 -8.33 -8.85
C SER A 44 -2.57 -8.58 -7.42
N ILE A 45 -2.56 -9.85 -7.02
CA ILE A 45 -2.77 -10.31 -5.64
C ILE A 45 -1.42 -10.78 -5.13
N ASN A 46 -0.95 -10.22 -4.01
CA ASN A 46 0.40 -10.45 -3.53
C ASN A 46 0.38 -10.94 -2.09
N THR A 47 1.16 -11.96 -1.80
CA THR A 47 1.27 -12.55 -0.46
C THR A 47 2.73 -12.87 -0.10
N SER A 48 2.99 -13.05 1.17
CA SER A 48 4.26 -13.57 1.66
C SER A 48 4.02 -14.53 2.82
N VAL A 49 4.84 -15.56 2.90
CA VAL A 49 4.79 -16.55 3.99
C VAL A 49 5.50 -16.07 5.27
N HIS A 50 6.20 -14.94 5.20
CA HIS A 50 6.93 -14.34 6.32
C HIS A 50 6.59 -12.86 6.49
N LYS A 51 6.42 -12.42 7.74
CA LYS A 51 6.24 -11.00 8.07
C LYS A 51 7.53 -10.21 7.83
N GLY A 52 7.39 -8.95 7.39
CA GLY A 52 8.53 -8.05 7.18
C GLY A 52 9.32 -8.30 5.90
N THR A 53 8.82 -9.14 5.00
CA THR A 53 9.40 -9.39 3.67
C THR A 53 8.56 -8.75 2.57
N ARG A 54 9.13 -8.62 1.37
CA ARG A 54 8.37 -8.31 0.16
C ARG A 54 7.32 -9.39 -0.07
N LYS A 55 6.22 -9.01 -0.68
CA LYS A 55 5.23 -9.95 -1.19
C LYS A 55 5.51 -10.28 -2.64
N SER A 56 5.01 -11.41 -3.08
CA SER A 56 5.10 -11.83 -4.48
C SER A 56 3.70 -12.10 -5.02
N PRO A 57 3.48 -11.82 -6.30
CA PRO A 57 2.23 -12.21 -6.96
C PRO A 57 1.95 -13.70 -6.78
N VAL A 58 0.71 -14.05 -6.44
CA VAL A 58 0.27 -15.44 -6.39
C VAL A 58 0.29 -16.07 -7.79
N ALA A 59 0.80 -17.30 -7.89
CA ALA A 59 1.18 -17.89 -9.18
C ALA A 59 0.03 -18.03 -10.17
N ASP A 60 -1.19 -18.34 -9.70
CA ASP A 60 -2.39 -18.48 -10.53
C ASP A 60 -3.29 -17.25 -10.53
N GLY A 61 -2.81 -16.15 -9.93
CA GLY A 61 -3.52 -14.88 -9.90
C GLY A 61 -4.77 -14.86 -9.04
N ARG A 62 -4.95 -15.84 -8.13
CA ARG A 62 -6.14 -15.91 -7.25
C ARG A 62 -5.79 -16.30 -5.82
N ASP A 63 -6.61 -15.86 -4.87
CA ASP A 63 -6.52 -16.26 -3.47
C ASP A 63 -7.92 -16.20 -2.83
N THR A 64 -8.04 -16.78 -1.65
CA THR A 64 -9.23 -16.70 -0.82
C THR A 64 -9.06 -15.60 0.21
N VAL A 65 -10.03 -14.70 0.27
CA VAL A 65 -10.13 -13.67 1.31
C VAL A 65 -11.03 -14.20 2.43
N ILE A 66 -10.50 -14.23 3.65
CA ILE A 66 -11.22 -14.71 4.84
C ILE A 66 -11.80 -13.52 5.58
N GLU A 67 -13.10 -13.59 5.89
CA GLU A 67 -13.82 -12.57 6.65
C GLU A 67 -13.14 -12.31 8.01
N GLN A 68 -13.02 -11.02 8.36
CA GLN A 68 -12.37 -10.53 9.58
C GLN A 68 -10.91 -11.01 9.78
N PHE A 69 -10.23 -11.41 8.68
CA PHE A 69 -8.88 -11.97 8.80
C PHE A 69 -7.92 -11.45 7.69
N GLY A 70 -8.29 -11.54 6.40
CA GLY A 70 -7.46 -11.15 5.26
C GLY A 70 -7.21 -12.28 4.28
N LEU A 71 -6.12 -12.21 3.49
CA LEU A 71 -5.77 -13.24 2.51
C LEU A 71 -5.31 -14.53 3.19
N ALA A 72 -5.83 -15.66 2.74
CA ALA A 72 -5.57 -16.98 3.35
C ALA A 72 -4.09 -17.36 3.34
N THR A 73 -3.36 -16.96 2.31
CA THR A 73 -1.94 -17.32 2.12
C THR A 73 -0.95 -16.26 2.61
N ASP A 74 -1.43 -15.15 3.19
CA ASP A 74 -0.56 -14.06 3.63
C ASP A 74 -0.23 -14.10 5.12
N ALA A 75 1.05 -14.06 5.46
CA ALA A 75 1.52 -14.05 6.84
C ALA A 75 1.07 -12.82 7.67
N HIS A 76 0.67 -11.71 7.01
CA HIS A 76 0.18 -10.51 7.68
C HIS A 76 -1.31 -10.54 8.01
N ALA A 77 -2.06 -11.54 7.47
CA ALA A 77 -3.46 -11.72 7.80
C ALA A 77 -3.66 -11.91 9.31
N GLY A 78 -4.78 -11.46 9.85
CA GLY A 78 -5.08 -11.56 11.27
C GLY A 78 -6.23 -10.64 11.72
N HIS A 79 -6.62 -10.79 12.99
CA HIS A 79 -7.71 -10.03 13.62
C HIS A 79 -7.21 -8.65 14.08
N TRP A 80 -7.06 -7.71 13.16
CA TRP A 80 -6.64 -6.35 13.40
C TRP A 80 -7.23 -5.42 12.34
N HIS A 81 -6.94 -4.12 12.37
CA HIS A 81 -7.52 -3.15 11.45
C HIS A 81 -6.84 -3.08 10.07
N ARG A 82 -5.71 -3.75 9.86
CA ARG A 82 -4.98 -3.80 8.58
C ARG A 82 -4.93 -5.22 8.04
N GLN A 83 -6.10 -5.84 7.87
CA GLN A 83 -6.23 -7.23 7.41
C GLN A 83 -5.78 -7.42 5.97
N VAL A 84 -6.05 -6.43 5.13
CA VAL A 84 -5.58 -6.34 3.74
C VAL A 84 -5.03 -4.97 3.44
N SER A 85 -4.17 -4.89 2.44
CA SER A 85 -3.55 -3.63 2.02
C SER A 85 -3.60 -3.46 0.51
N PHE A 86 -3.73 -2.20 0.07
CA PHE A 86 -3.84 -1.79 -1.31
C PHE A 86 -2.74 -0.79 -1.67
N LEU A 87 -2.27 -0.85 -2.91
CA LEU A 87 -1.41 0.16 -3.52
C LEU A 87 -1.80 0.33 -4.98
N ALA A 88 -1.82 1.56 -5.48
CA ALA A 88 -2.10 1.82 -6.88
C ALA A 88 -0.91 1.42 -7.77
N ALA A 89 -1.17 0.75 -8.90
CA ALA A 89 -0.16 0.45 -9.91
C ALA A 89 0.47 1.73 -10.47
N GLU A 90 -0.29 2.81 -10.53
CA GLU A 90 0.14 4.14 -10.93
C GLU A 90 1.23 4.68 -9.98
N SER A 91 1.12 4.39 -8.69
CA SER A 91 2.14 4.74 -7.68
C SER A 91 3.43 3.94 -7.91
N ILE A 92 3.31 2.64 -8.20
CA ILE A 92 4.46 1.78 -8.55
C ILE A 92 5.13 2.30 -9.83
N GLN A 93 4.36 2.62 -10.87
CA GLN A 93 4.88 3.20 -12.11
C GLN A 93 5.62 4.52 -11.87
N THR A 94 5.11 5.37 -10.97
CA THR A 94 5.80 6.61 -10.57
C THR A 94 7.13 6.30 -9.89
N ALA A 95 7.20 5.29 -9.04
CA ALA A 95 8.45 4.85 -8.41
C ALA A 95 9.44 4.30 -9.46
N GLN A 96 8.97 3.50 -10.40
CA GLN A 96 9.77 3.00 -11.53
C GLN A 96 10.32 4.13 -12.40
N ALA A 97 9.50 5.14 -12.71
CA ALA A 97 9.93 6.31 -13.48
C ALA A 97 11.01 7.14 -12.76
N ARG A 98 11.14 6.99 -11.44
CA ARG A 98 12.22 7.56 -10.63
C ARG A 98 13.47 6.69 -10.56
N GLY A 99 13.49 5.57 -11.30
CA GLY A 99 14.63 4.66 -11.41
C GLY A 99 14.66 3.56 -10.36
N LEU A 100 13.53 3.27 -9.69
CA LEU A 100 13.43 2.12 -8.78
C LEU A 100 13.10 0.85 -9.56
N ASP A 101 13.81 -0.22 -9.26
CA ASP A 101 13.49 -1.56 -9.76
C ASP A 101 12.52 -2.22 -8.76
N VAL A 102 11.25 -1.89 -8.92
CA VAL A 102 10.15 -2.35 -8.05
C VAL A 102 8.96 -2.80 -8.90
N HIS A 103 8.25 -3.80 -8.42
CA HIS A 103 7.11 -4.44 -9.06
C HIS A 103 5.96 -4.62 -8.06
N GLU A 104 4.87 -5.24 -8.49
CA GLU A 104 3.72 -5.56 -7.66
C GLU A 104 4.14 -6.45 -6.47
N GLY A 105 3.71 -6.07 -5.26
CA GLY A 105 4.04 -6.75 -4.01
C GLY A 105 5.32 -6.28 -3.34
N ASP A 106 6.21 -5.59 -4.04
CA ASP A 106 7.51 -5.17 -3.50
C ASP A 106 7.38 -4.17 -2.34
N PHE A 107 6.34 -3.35 -2.31
CA PHE A 107 6.06 -2.44 -1.20
C PHE A 107 5.33 -3.12 -0.03
N GLY A 108 4.92 -4.38 -0.20
CA GLY A 108 4.24 -5.18 0.83
C GLY A 108 2.72 -5.09 0.76
N GLU A 109 2.15 -4.54 -0.31
CA GLU A 109 0.72 -4.53 -0.57
C GLU A 109 0.18 -5.92 -0.91
N ASN A 110 -1.09 -6.18 -0.53
CA ASN A 110 -1.83 -7.39 -0.92
C ASN A 110 -2.46 -7.24 -2.30
N PHE A 111 -3.11 -6.11 -2.53
CA PHE A 111 -3.76 -5.82 -3.79
C PHE A 111 -3.06 -4.65 -4.49
N THR A 112 -2.45 -4.92 -5.63
CA THR A 112 -2.09 -3.85 -6.55
C THR A 112 -3.31 -3.56 -7.40
N THR A 113 -3.76 -2.30 -7.42
CA THR A 113 -5.00 -1.88 -8.10
C THR A 113 -4.71 -0.91 -9.22
N ARG A 114 -5.66 -0.76 -10.15
CA ARG A 114 -5.60 0.27 -11.20
C ARG A 114 -6.97 0.90 -11.40
N GLY A 115 -6.98 2.17 -11.79
CA GLY A 115 -8.20 2.86 -12.15
C GLY A 115 -9.01 3.38 -10.95
N ILE A 116 -8.45 3.37 -9.75
CA ILE A 116 -9.08 3.92 -8.55
C ILE A 116 -8.11 4.78 -7.76
N ASN A 117 -8.52 6.02 -7.45
CA ASN A 117 -7.74 6.88 -6.57
C ASN A 117 -7.96 6.46 -5.11
N LEU A 118 -7.10 5.55 -4.63
CA LEU A 118 -7.18 5.02 -3.27
C LEU A 118 -7.06 6.10 -2.19
N LEU A 119 -6.22 7.12 -2.41
CA LEU A 119 -5.96 8.17 -1.42
C LEU A 119 -7.13 9.14 -1.24
N SER A 120 -8.03 9.21 -2.22
CA SER A 120 -9.26 10.01 -2.12
C SER A 120 -10.38 9.30 -1.35
N LEU A 121 -10.19 8.04 -0.98
CA LEU A 121 -11.21 7.26 -0.28
C LEU A 121 -11.22 7.61 1.21
N PRO A 122 -12.34 8.11 1.76
CA PRO A 122 -12.42 8.33 3.21
C PRO A 122 -12.46 6.99 3.96
N LEU A 123 -12.10 7.01 5.25
CA LEU A 123 -12.34 5.88 6.15
C LEU A 123 -13.82 5.47 6.13
N GLY A 124 -14.08 4.19 6.35
CA GLY A 124 -15.43 3.63 6.31
C GLY A 124 -15.98 3.44 4.89
N ARG A 125 -15.25 3.81 3.84
CA ARG A 125 -15.63 3.49 2.47
C ARG A 125 -15.56 1.99 2.25
N GLN A 126 -16.57 1.44 1.56
CA GLN A 126 -16.60 0.01 1.26
C GLN A 126 -16.33 -0.23 -0.23
N LEU A 127 -15.39 -1.14 -0.46
CA LEU A 127 -15.01 -1.63 -1.77
C LEU A 127 -15.50 -3.07 -1.92
N LYS A 128 -16.19 -3.34 -3.01
CA LYS A 128 -16.49 -4.68 -3.46
C LYS A 128 -15.40 -5.12 -4.45
N LEU A 129 -14.78 -6.27 -4.18
CA LEU A 129 -13.75 -6.87 -5.03
C LEU A 129 -14.35 -8.10 -5.69
N GLY A 130 -14.40 -8.11 -7.01
CA GLY A 130 -15.04 -9.19 -7.77
C GLY A 130 -16.52 -9.37 -7.42
N SER A 131 -16.97 -10.64 -7.31
CA SER A 131 -18.38 -10.96 -7.09
C SER A 131 -18.82 -10.83 -5.63
N ASP A 132 -17.95 -11.14 -4.67
CA ASP A 132 -18.38 -11.42 -3.30
C ASP A 132 -17.65 -10.68 -2.20
N VAL A 133 -16.36 -10.39 -2.37
CA VAL A 133 -15.52 -9.83 -1.30
C VAL A 133 -15.88 -8.38 -1.02
N LEU A 134 -16.08 -8.04 0.25
CA LEU A 134 -16.35 -6.68 0.72
C LEU A 134 -15.31 -6.25 1.73
N VAL A 135 -14.65 -5.13 1.46
CA VAL A 135 -13.61 -4.55 2.31
C VAL A 135 -14.00 -3.13 2.70
N GLU A 136 -13.86 -2.78 3.98
CA GLU A 136 -14.02 -1.41 4.48
C GLU A 136 -12.64 -0.77 4.74
N ILE A 137 -12.44 0.43 4.23
CA ILE A 137 -11.19 1.19 4.42
C ILE A 137 -11.05 1.60 5.88
N SER A 138 -9.99 1.13 6.51
CA SER A 138 -9.70 1.31 7.94
C SER A 138 -8.54 2.25 8.21
N GLN A 139 -7.60 2.40 7.26
CA GLN A 139 -6.45 3.30 7.43
C GLN A 139 -5.89 3.73 6.08
N ILE A 140 -5.40 4.98 6.00
CA ILE A 140 -4.65 5.52 4.86
C ILE A 140 -3.28 5.94 5.36
N GLY A 141 -2.24 5.42 4.73
CA GLY A 141 -0.87 5.60 5.19
C GLY A 141 -0.57 4.87 6.50
N LYS A 142 0.68 4.87 6.89
CA LYS A 142 1.14 4.34 8.19
C LYS A 142 2.47 4.95 8.59
N VAL A 143 2.77 5.00 9.88
CA VAL A 143 4.12 5.30 10.35
C VAL A 143 4.99 4.04 10.20
N CYS A 144 6.14 4.18 9.53
CA CYS A 144 7.09 3.10 9.39
C CYS A 144 8.16 3.22 10.50
N HIS A 145 8.06 2.41 11.54
CA HIS A 145 8.98 2.44 12.68
C HIS A 145 10.34 1.82 12.34
N THR A 146 10.37 0.88 11.38
CA THR A 146 11.60 0.21 10.94
C THR A 146 11.72 0.34 9.44
N ARG A 147 12.83 0.90 8.98
CA ARG A 147 13.13 1.02 7.56
C ARG A 147 13.40 -0.35 6.94
N CYS A 148 12.64 -0.70 5.91
CA CYS A 148 12.81 -1.95 5.19
C CYS A 148 13.85 -1.84 4.06
N ALA A 149 14.14 -2.94 3.38
CA ALA A 149 15.09 -2.98 2.27
C ALA A 149 14.76 -1.96 1.17
N ILE A 150 13.48 -1.73 0.88
CA ILE A 150 13.03 -0.76 -0.14
C ILE A 150 13.46 0.66 0.23
N TYR A 151 13.29 1.05 1.50
CA TYR A 151 13.74 2.36 1.97
C TYR A 151 15.25 2.55 1.76
N TYR A 152 16.06 1.51 2.02
CA TYR A 152 17.50 1.60 1.84
C TYR A 152 17.93 1.62 0.39
N LEU A 153 17.22 0.95 -0.50
CA LEU A 153 17.49 0.93 -1.93
C LEU A 153 17.06 2.24 -2.60
N ALA A 154 15.90 2.76 -2.24
CA ALA A 154 15.27 3.91 -2.89
C ALA A 154 15.55 5.25 -2.19
N GLY A 155 16.04 5.23 -0.95
CA GLY A 155 16.13 6.42 -0.12
C GLY A 155 14.80 6.89 0.45
N ASP A 156 13.69 6.33 -0.04
CA ASP A 156 12.32 6.57 0.42
C ASP A 156 11.44 5.36 0.10
N CYS A 157 10.24 5.31 0.68
CA CYS A 157 9.25 4.28 0.42
C CYS A 157 7.87 4.95 0.30
N ILE A 158 7.17 4.67 -0.79
CA ILE A 158 5.84 5.25 -1.05
C ILE A 158 4.76 4.65 -0.16
N PHE A 159 4.89 3.41 0.30
CA PHE A 159 3.84 2.69 1.01
C PHE A 159 3.40 3.34 2.35
N PRO A 160 4.28 3.98 3.15
CA PRO A 160 3.86 4.74 4.32
C PRO A 160 2.88 5.88 4.00
N HIS A 161 2.93 6.41 2.80
CA HIS A 161 2.13 7.56 2.37
C HIS A 161 0.95 7.15 1.49
N GLU A 162 1.13 6.15 0.64
CA GLU A 162 0.18 5.77 -0.41
C GLU A 162 -0.47 4.41 -0.17
N GLY A 163 0.00 3.64 0.82
CA GLY A 163 -0.64 2.39 1.21
C GLY A 163 -1.99 2.64 1.88
N VAL A 164 -3.00 1.91 1.44
CA VAL A 164 -4.35 1.95 2.01
C VAL A 164 -4.67 0.59 2.62
N PHE A 165 -5.31 0.58 3.77
CA PHE A 165 -5.59 -0.65 4.50
C PHE A 165 -7.08 -0.82 4.72
N GLY A 166 -7.51 -2.07 4.84
CA GLY A 166 -8.91 -2.38 5.07
C GLY A 166 -9.14 -3.60 5.94
N VAL A 167 -10.37 -3.68 6.44
CA VAL A 167 -10.91 -4.85 7.12
C VAL A 167 -11.88 -5.58 6.18
N VAL A 168 -11.85 -6.89 6.21
CA VAL A 168 -12.71 -7.74 5.38
C VAL A 168 -14.05 -7.91 6.08
N LEU A 169 -15.11 -7.34 5.50
CA LEU A 169 -16.49 -7.47 6.00
C LEU A 169 -17.19 -8.71 5.48
N LYS A 170 -16.82 -9.18 4.29
CA LYS A 170 -17.30 -10.42 3.68
C LYS A 170 -16.16 -11.06 2.91
N GLY A 171 -15.91 -12.33 3.17
CA GLY A 171 -14.90 -13.12 2.48
C GLY A 171 -15.40 -13.68 1.14
N GLY A 172 -14.50 -14.31 0.40
CA GLY A 172 -14.76 -14.95 -0.88
C GLY A 172 -13.49 -15.14 -1.69
N GLU A 173 -13.62 -15.61 -2.92
CA GLU A 173 -12.50 -15.71 -3.84
C GLU A 173 -12.28 -14.39 -4.59
N VAL A 174 -11.02 -14.07 -4.85
CA VAL A 174 -10.59 -12.92 -5.65
C VAL A 174 -9.60 -13.36 -6.71
N ASN A 175 -9.66 -12.71 -7.86
CA ASN A 175 -8.77 -12.97 -8.98
C ASN A 175 -8.12 -11.67 -9.47
N ALA A 176 -6.92 -11.76 -10.00
CA ALA A 176 -6.37 -10.68 -10.80
C ALA A 176 -7.30 -10.43 -12.02
N GLY A 177 -7.59 -9.16 -12.28
CA GLY A 177 -8.57 -8.73 -13.26
C GLY A 177 -9.97 -8.47 -12.69
N ASP A 178 -10.27 -8.89 -11.48
CA ASP A 178 -11.56 -8.62 -10.84
C ASP A 178 -11.82 -7.11 -10.70
N GLU A 179 -13.04 -6.70 -11.01
CA GLU A 179 -13.48 -5.30 -10.88
C GLU A 179 -13.53 -4.86 -9.42
N ILE A 180 -13.19 -3.61 -9.19
CA ILE A 180 -13.32 -2.94 -7.89
C ILE A 180 -14.44 -1.92 -7.97
N GLN A 181 -15.45 -2.07 -7.15
CA GLN A 181 -16.60 -1.16 -7.09
C GLN A 181 -16.70 -0.48 -5.73
N VAL A 182 -16.94 0.82 -5.72
CA VAL A 182 -17.29 1.56 -4.51
C VAL A 182 -18.77 1.36 -4.25
N VAL A 183 -19.13 0.64 -3.17
CA VAL A 183 -20.52 0.27 -2.87
C VAL A 183 -21.13 1.07 -1.71
N LYS A 184 -20.29 1.67 -0.87
CA LYS A 184 -20.72 2.58 0.20
C LYS A 184 -19.76 3.77 0.28
N LEU A 185 -20.30 4.96 0.35
CA LEU A 185 -19.52 6.17 0.65
C LEU A 185 -19.18 6.19 2.14
N GLY A 186 -17.89 6.23 2.47
CA GLY A 186 -17.44 6.39 3.85
C GLY A 186 -17.78 7.78 4.38
N ASP A 187 -17.89 7.90 5.67
CA ASP A 187 -18.14 9.15 6.41
C ASP A 187 -16.88 9.75 7.05
N GLY A 188 -15.73 9.12 6.80
CA GLY A 188 -14.44 9.49 7.39
C GLY A 188 -14.13 8.73 8.68
N THR A 189 -15.00 7.80 9.09
CA THR A 189 -14.80 6.96 10.26
C THR A 189 -14.86 5.48 9.91
N CYS A 190 -14.14 4.65 10.67
CA CYS A 190 -14.22 3.20 10.60
C CYS A 190 -14.15 2.66 12.04
N SER A 191 -15.12 1.85 12.42
CA SER A 191 -15.21 1.30 13.79
C SER A 191 -14.07 0.36 14.16
N PHE A 192 -13.36 -0.15 13.17
CA PHE A 192 -12.19 -1.03 13.36
C PHE A 192 -10.87 -0.24 13.49
N THR A 193 -10.87 1.06 13.24
CA THR A 193 -9.65 1.88 13.32
C THR A 193 -9.37 2.24 14.77
N PRO A 194 -8.28 1.76 15.38
CA PRO A 194 -7.94 2.12 16.74
C PRO A 194 -7.44 3.57 16.83
N ALA A 195 -7.48 4.16 18.03
CA ALA A 195 -7.09 5.55 18.27
C ALA A 195 -5.65 5.83 17.81
N GLU A 196 -4.72 4.90 18.05
CA GLU A 196 -3.32 5.02 17.64
C GLU A 196 -3.17 5.13 16.12
N ALA A 197 -4.00 4.41 15.36
CA ALA A 197 -3.99 4.50 13.91
C ALA A 197 -4.56 5.83 13.40
N LEU A 198 -5.50 6.44 14.09
CA LEU A 198 -6.01 7.78 13.79
C LEU A 198 -4.91 8.84 14.01
N GLU A 199 -4.13 8.70 15.06
CA GLU A 199 -2.97 9.56 15.32
C GLU A 199 -1.90 9.41 14.23
N GLU A 200 -1.62 8.19 13.76
CA GLU A 200 -0.70 7.94 12.64
C GLU A 200 -1.16 8.62 11.35
N ILE A 201 -2.45 8.54 11.03
CA ILE A 201 -3.04 9.20 9.86
C ILE A 201 -2.86 10.71 9.94
N GLU A 202 -3.17 11.30 11.09
CA GLU A 202 -3.05 12.75 11.30
C GLU A 202 -1.58 13.22 11.19
N GLN A 203 -0.64 12.50 11.79
CA GLN A 203 0.78 12.78 11.65
C GLN A 203 1.28 12.71 10.19
N THR A 204 0.73 11.77 9.41
CA THR A 204 1.07 11.62 7.98
C THR A 204 0.54 12.80 7.17
N ARG A 205 -0.67 13.27 7.47
CA ARG A 205 -1.27 14.46 6.83
C ARG A 205 -0.50 15.75 7.15
N GLN A 206 -0.10 15.94 8.40
CA GLN A 206 0.62 17.15 8.84
C GLN A 206 2.01 17.26 8.20
N LYS A 207 2.63 16.13 7.85
CA LYS A 207 3.91 16.11 7.13
C LYS A 207 3.81 16.47 5.64
N GLY A 208 2.61 16.79 5.15
CA GLY A 208 2.37 17.22 3.78
C GLY A 208 2.57 16.10 2.74
N THR A 209 2.35 14.87 3.14
CA THR A 209 2.60 13.66 2.33
C THR A 209 1.30 12.99 1.84
N LEU A 210 0.16 13.59 2.11
CA LEU A 210 -1.16 13.22 1.54
C LEU A 210 -1.80 14.42 0.86
#